data_cad62e4b30de6e27cd708c8b1613c06d
#
_entry.id   cad62e4b30de6e27cd708c8b1613c06d
#
_cell.length_a   1.000
_cell.length_b   1.000
_cell.length_c   1.000
_cell.angle_alpha   90.00
_cell.angle_beta   90.00
_cell.angle_gamma   90.00
#
_symmetry.space_group_name_H-M   'P 1'
#
loop_
_entity.id
_entity.type
_entity.pdbx_description
1 polymer ?
#
loop_
_entity_poly.entity_id
_entity_poly.type
_entity_poly.pdbx_seq_one_letter_code
_entity_poly.pdbx_strand_id
1 'polypeptide(L)'
;MNILGLARHGFNAFEQISMLGIIVVAIISLVYAYLLRKHVLKKDKGTEKMQEVWNAIRVGADSYLNRQLKTIVTSIVILTVVLFLSVYVVPPSLEAQEEFAGKNVNMIMAIGRSIAFIIGATFSILVGQMGMRMAIQASVRAASAARSSLNESLSVAYYSGTFTGMLTDGLGLLGGTVIFMIFGKAAPDALLGFGFGGTLVALFMRVGGGIYTKAADVGEIGRAHV
;
A
#
# COMPACT_ATOMS: atom_id res chain seq x y z
N MET A 1 18.12 -28.50 3.74
CA MET A 1 17.49 -27.57 4.72
C MET A 1 16.11 -27.24 4.18
N ASN A 2 15.03 -27.63 4.87
CA ASN A 2 13.68 -27.43 4.37
C ASN A 2 13.05 -26.23 5.11
N ILE A 3 13.38 -25.03 4.67
CA ILE A 3 12.92 -23.81 5.31
C ILE A 3 11.49 -23.56 4.81
N LEU A 4 10.51 -23.60 5.72
CA LEU A 4 9.10 -23.31 5.47
C LEU A 4 8.42 -24.16 4.37
N GLY A 5 8.89 -25.38 4.11
CA GLY A 5 8.29 -26.23 3.09
C GLY A 5 8.68 -25.90 1.64
N LEU A 6 9.54 -24.92 1.41
CA LEU A 6 9.95 -24.41 0.09
C LEU A 6 10.70 -25.46 -0.76
N ALA A 7 11.30 -26.47 -0.11
CA ALA A 7 11.92 -27.59 -0.83
C ALA A 7 10.91 -28.39 -1.67
N ARG A 8 9.60 -28.30 -1.37
CA ARG A 8 8.53 -28.95 -2.16
C ARG A 8 8.39 -28.33 -3.57
N HIS A 9 8.75 -27.08 -3.72
CA HIS A 9 8.70 -26.33 -5.00
C HIS A 9 10.01 -26.41 -5.77
N GLY A 10 10.97 -27.23 -5.34
CA GLY A 10 12.26 -27.43 -6.02
C GLY A 10 13.26 -26.28 -5.87
N PHE A 11 13.06 -25.39 -4.90
CA PHE A 11 13.98 -24.25 -4.66
C PHE A 11 15.31 -24.69 -4.05
N ASN A 12 16.40 -24.17 -4.59
CA ASN A 12 17.74 -24.33 -4.09
C ASN A 12 17.93 -23.64 -2.72
N ALA A 13 18.95 -24.06 -1.96
CA ALA A 13 19.25 -23.45 -0.65
C ALA A 13 19.50 -21.94 -0.74
N PHE A 14 20.15 -21.48 -1.80
CA PHE A 14 20.39 -20.05 -2.05
C PHE A 14 19.09 -19.28 -2.25
N GLU A 15 18.16 -19.81 -3.03
CA GLU A 15 16.82 -19.18 -3.28
C GLU A 15 16.02 -19.10 -1.99
N GLN A 16 16.02 -20.15 -1.16
CA GLN A 16 15.35 -20.17 0.13
C GLN A 16 15.91 -19.11 1.09
N ILE A 17 17.24 -18.97 1.14
CA ILE A 17 17.92 -17.96 1.98
C ILE A 17 17.59 -16.54 1.46
N SER A 18 17.58 -16.34 0.14
CA SER A 18 17.25 -15.06 -0.50
C SER A 18 15.83 -14.63 -0.17
N MET A 19 14.85 -15.54 -0.23
CA MET A 19 13.46 -15.24 0.14
C MET A 19 13.33 -14.84 1.61
N LEU A 20 14.03 -15.52 2.51
CA LEU A 20 14.08 -15.13 3.93
C LEU A 20 14.74 -13.76 4.11
N GLY A 21 15.79 -13.47 3.37
CA GLY A 21 16.42 -12.16 3.35
C GLY A 21 15.45 -11.04 2.96
N ILE A 22 14.62 -11.27 1.93
CA ILE A 22 13.60 -10.31 1.51
C ILE A 22 12.54 -10.11 2.61
N ILE A 23 12.10 -11.16 3.28
CA ILE A 23 11.15 -11.04 4.40
C ILE A 23 11.76 -10.22 5.54
N VAL A 24 13.02 -10.46 5.88
CA VAL A 24 13.74 -9.69 6.91
C VAL A 24 13.79 -8.20 6.53
N VAL A 25 14.14 -7.89 5.29
CA VAL A 25 14.15 -6.51 4.78
C VAL A 25 12.76 -5.89 4.84
N ALA A 26 11.72 -6.63 4.44
CA ALA A 26 10.33 -6.17 4.54
C ALA A 26 9.93 -5.83 5.97
N ILE A 27 10.28 -6.69 6.93
CA ILE A 27 10.01 -6.45 8.36
C ILE A 27 10.78 -5.22 8.86
N ILE A 28 12.06 -5.08 8.50
CA ILE A 28 12.87 -3.89 8.85
C ILE A 28 12.23 -2.62 8.30
N SER A 29 11.77 -2.62 7.04
CA SER A 29 11.03 -1.51 6.43
C SER A 29 9.80 -1.11 7.24
N LEU A 30 8.99 -2.09 7.64
CA LEU A 30 7.77 -1.83 8.42
C LEU A 30 8.07 -1.30 9.82
N VAL A 31 9.09 -1.87 10.49
CA VAL A 31 9.56 -1.38 11.80
C VAL A 31 10.09 0.04 11.68
N TYR A 32 10.88 0.33 10.65
CA TYR A 32 11.40 1.68 10.41
C TYR A 32 10.29 2.68 10.13
N ALA A 33 9.30 2.31 9.31
CA ALA A 33 8.10 3.12 9.10
C ALA A 33 7.39 3.44 10.45
N TYR A 34 7.22 2.45 11.31
CA TYR A 34 6.62 2.66 12.64
C TYR A 34 7.43 3.65 13.49
N LEU A 35 8.75 3.53 13.50
CA LEU A 35 9.65 4.43 14.24
C LEU A 35 9.58 5.86 13.70
N LEU A 36 9.57 6.05 12.37
CA LEU A 36 9.41 7.35 11.73
C LEU A 36 8.08 8.00 12.12
N ARG A 37 6.98 7.25 12.07
CA ARG A 37 5.68 7.73 12.53
C ARG A 37 5.73 8.21 13.98
N LYS A 38 6.31 7.43 14.88
CA LYS A 38 6.46 7.79 16.28
C LYS A 38 7.32 9.06 16.46
N HIS A 39 8.38 9.19 15.68
CA HIS A 39 9.27 10.36 15.69
C HIS A 39 8.52 11.64 15.28
N VAL A 40 7.84 11.62 14.15
CA VAL A 40 7.09 12.79 13.65
C VAL A 40 5.95 13.16 14.59
N LEU A 41 5.20 12.19 15.12
CA LEU A 41 4.07 12.46 16.02
C LEU A 41 4.46 13.08 17.37
N LYS A 42 5.74 12.97 17.77
CA LYS A 42 6.26 13.62 18.98
C LYS A 42 6.51 15.12 18.81
N LYS A 43 6.60 15.62 17.55
CA LYS A 43 6.86 17.02 17.30
C LYS A 43 5.65 17.87 17.64
N ASP A 44 5.92 19.13 18.01
CA ASP A 44 4.89 20.09 18.40
C ASP A 44 3.91 20.41 17.28
N LYS A 45 2.65 20.62 17.64
CA LYS A 45 1.57 20.98 16.70
C LYS A 45 1.40 22.50 16.52
N GLY A 46 2.19 23.28 17.21
CA GLY A 46 2.12 24.75 17.16
C GLY A 46 0.97 25.35 17.97
N THR A 47 0.57 26.55 17.61
CA THR A 47 -0.42 27.36 18.32
C THR A 47 -1.84 26.76 18.22
N GLU A 48 -2.73 27.18 19.11
CA GLU A 48 -4.16 26.80 19.08
C GLU A 48 -4.80 27.09 17.71
N LYS A 49 -4.49 28.24 17.13
CA LYS A 49 -4.98 28.64 15.80
C LYS A 49 -4.51 27.70 14.68
N MET A 50 -3.27 27.23 14.74
CA MET A 50 -2.75 26.21 13.82
C MET A 50 -3.45 24.86 13.99
N GLN A 51 -3.75 24.50 15.23
CA GLN A 51 -4.44 23.24 15.53
C GLN A 51 -5.93 23.30 15.13
N GLU A 52 -6.57 24.46 15.20
CA GLU A 52 -7.94 24.67 14.72
C GLU A 52 -8.01 24.45 13.19
N VAL A 53 -7.11 25.09 12.44
CA VAL A 53 -7.01 24.92 10.98
C VAL A 53 -6.69 23.45 10.63
N TRP A 54 -5.72 22.85 11.31
CA TRP A 54 -5.39 21.44 11.13
C TRP A 54 -6.57 20.52 11.38
N ASN A 55 -7.39 20.78 12.41
CA ASN A 55 -8.55 19.96 12.70
C ASN A 55 -9.61 20.06 11.59
N ALA A 56 -9.83 21.25 11.03
CA ALA A 56 -10.72 21.43 9.88
C ALA A 56 -10.22 20.63 8.66
N ILE A 57 -8.92 20.70 8.35
CA ILE A 57 -8.30 19.91 7.27
C ILE A 57 -8.47 18.40 7.53
N ARG A 58 -8.24 17.95 8.77
CA ARG A 58 -8.37 16.54 9.15
C ARG A 58 -9.79 16.02 8.93
N VAL A 59 -10.79 16.77 9.37
CA VAL A 59 -12.22 16.39 9.20
C VAL A 59 -12.58 16.29 7.73
N GLY A 60 -12.15 17.24 6.90
CA GLY A 60 -12.33 17.20 5.46
C GLY A 60 -11.68 15.98 4.81
N ALA A 61 -10.42 15.71 5.18
CA ALA A 61 -9.67 14.57 4.65
C ALA A 61 -10.26 13.21 5.08
N ASP A 62 -10.65 13.05 6.34
CA ASP A 62 -11.30 11.82 6.82
C ASP A 62 -12.64 11.58 6.13
N SER A 63 -13.44 12.63 5.90
CA SER A 63 -14.70 12.55 5.16
C SER A 63 -14.48 12.12 3.71
N TYR A 64 -13.47 12.71 3.05
CA TYR A 64 -13.06 12.36 1.70
C TYR A 64 -12.61 10.89 1.61
N LEU A 65 -11.69 10.46 2.49
CA LEU A 65 -11.18 9.08 2.52
C LEU A 65 -12.31 8.06 2.71
N ASN A 66 -13.25 8.34 3.61
CA ASN A 66 -14.38 7.44 3.86
C ASN A 66 -15.30 7.34 2.63
N ARG A 67 -15.52 8.44 1.91
CA ARG A 67 -16.32 8.45 0.67
C ARG A 67 -15.61 7.66 -0.43
N GLN A 68 -14.33 7.91 -0.62
CA GLN A 68 -13.51 7.25 -1.63
C GLN A 68 -13.43 5.73 -1.38
N LEU A 69 -13.24 5.30 -0.12
CA LEU A 69 -13.20 3.89 0.22
C LEU A 69 -14.45 3.13 -0.20
N LYS A 70 -15.63 3.69 0.01
CA LYS A 70 -16.89 3.03 -0.40
C LYS A 70 -16.88 2.72 -1.90
N THR A 71 -16.42 3.65 -2.71
CA THR A 71 -16.34 3.47 -4.17
C THR A 71 -15.27 2.44 -4.54
N ILE A 72 -14.09 2.50 -3.92
CA ILE A 72 -12.99 1.58 -4.19
C ILE A 72 -13.38 0.15 -3.80
N VAL A 73 -13.98 -0.06 -2.62
CA VAL A 73 -14.39 -1.41 -2.17
C VAL A 73 -15.40 -2.03 -3.14
N THR A 74 -16.38 -1.26 -3.62
CA THR A 74 -17.33 -1.74 -4.62
C THR A 74 -16.62 -2.18 -5.90
N SER A 75 -15.65 -1.38 -6.38
CA SER A 75 -14.84 -1.72 -7.56
C SER A 75 -14.00 -2.97 -7.35
N ILE A 76 -13.40 -3.14 -6.16
CA ILE A 76 -12.62 -4.34 -5.81
C ILE A 76 -13.49 -5.60 -5.89
N VAL A 77 -14.71 -5.57 -5.36
CA VAL A 77 -15.62 -6.73 -5.41
C VAL A 77 -15.93 -7.11 -6.87
N ILE A 78 -16.29 -6.16 -7.70
CA ILE A 78 -16.58 -6.41 -9.13
C ILE A 78 -15.36 -6.99 -9.83
N LEU A 79 -14.20 -6.38 -9.65
CA LEU A 79 -12.96 -6.80 -10.31
C LEU A 79 -12.45 -8.14 -9.79
N THR A 80 -12.68 -8.48 -8.53
CA THR A 80 -12.38 -9.82 -7.99
C THR A 80 -13.13 -10.90 -8.75
N VAL A 81 -14.43 -10.68 -9.03
CA VAL A 81 -15.25 -11.62 -9.81
C VAL A 81 -14.74 -11.69 -11.26
N VAL A 82 -14.42 -10.55 -11.88
CA VAL A 82 -13.85 -10.53 -13.24
C VAL A 82 -12.54 -11.29 -13.32
N LEU A 83 -11.64 -11.11 -12.34
CA LEU A 83 -10.36 -11.82 -12.27
C LEU A 83 -10.56 -13.32 -12.04
N PHE A 84 -11.49 -13.70 -11.19
CA PHE A 84 -11.84 -15.11 -10.99
C PHE A 84 -12.27 -15.77 -12.30
N LEU A 85 -13.14 -15.11 -13.06
CA LEU A 85 -13.63 -15.61 -14.34
C LEU A 85 -12.57 -15.54 -15.45
N SER A 86 -11.57 -14.64 -15.34
CA SER A 86 -10.54 -14.44 -16.36
C SER A 86 -9.72 -15.69 -16.66
N VAL A 87 -9.57 -16.62 -15.70
CA VAL A 87 -8.81 -17.86 -15.87
C VAL A 87 -9.46 -18.80 -16.91
N TYR A 88 -10.77 -18.66 -17.13
CA TYR A 88 -11.48 -19.44 -18.15
C TYR A 88 -11.30 -18.88 -19.57
N VAL A 89 -10.88 -17.63 -19.68
CA VAL A 89 -10.57 -16.97 -20.96
C VAL A 89 -9.06 -17.01 -21.24
N VAL A 90 -8.25 -16.77 -20.20
CA VAL A 90 -6.79 -16.81 -20.28
C VAL A 90 -6.30 -17.97 -19.43
N PRO A 91 -5.94 -19.11 -20.04
CA PRO A 91 -5.53 -20.29 -19.32
C PRO A 91 -4.29 -20.03 -18.48
N PRO A 92 -4.10 -20.78 -17.37
CA PRO A 92 -2.89 -20.70 -16.53
C PRO A 92 -1.64 -21.03 -17.35
N SER A 93 -0.49 -20.46 -16.93
CA SER A 93 0.81 -20.71 -17.53
C SER A 93 1.19 -22.20 -17.51
N LEU A 94 2.14 -22.59 -18.35
CA LEU A 94 2.65 -23.96 -18.40
C LEU A 94 3.26 -24.35 -17.06
N GLU A 95 3.97 -23.44 -16.40
CA GLU A 95 4.56 -23.64 -15.09
C GLU A 95 3.49 -23.92 -14.01
N ALA A 96 2.34 -23.23 -14.09
CA ALA A 96 1.23 -23.48 -13.18
C ALA A 96 0.57 -24.83 -13.44
N GLN A 97 0.49 -25.27 -14.69
CA GLN A 97 -0.04 -26.57 -15.07
C GLN A 97 0.88 -27.69 -14.59
N GLU A 98 2.19 -27.54 -14.67
CA GLU A 98 3.18 -28.49 -14.17
C GLU A 98 3.19 -28.56 -12.65
N GLU A 99 3.19 -27.41 -11.95
CA GLU A 99 3.25 -27.30 -10.49
C GLU A 99 2.03 -27.96 -9.81
N PHE A 100 0.86 -27.83 -10.43
CA PHE A 100 -0.41 -28.36 -9.92
C PHE A 100 -0.93 -29.54 -10.74
N ALA A 101 -0.04 -30.29 -11.42
CA ALA A 101 -0.42 -31.47 -12.20
C ALA A 101 -1.29 -32.45 -11.41
N GLY A 102 -2.37 -32.93 -12.02
CA GLY A 102 -3.34 -33.83 -11.38
C GLY A 102 -4.39 -33.15 -10.51
N LYS A 103 -4.40 -31.81 -10.41
CA LYS A 103 -5.43 -31.02 -9.73
C LYS A 103 -6.18 -30.12 -10.71
N ASN A 104 -7.27 -29.52 -10.27
CA ASN A 104 -7.99 -28.54 -11.08
C ASN A 104 -7.20 -27.21 -11.07
N VAL A 105 -6.22 -27.08 -11.99
CA VAL A 105 -5.31 -25.95 -12.09
C VAL A 105 -6.08 -24.63 -12.28
N ASN A 106 -7.11 -24.63 -13.14
CA ASN A 106 -7.92 -23.45 -13.40
C ASN A 106 -8.56 -22.93 -12.11
N MET A 107 -9.12 -23.80 -11.30
CA MET A 107 -9.76 -23.40 -10.04
C MET A 107 -8.75 -22.88 -9.02
N ILE A 108 -7.59 -23.54 -8.90
CA ILE A 108 -6.52 -23.13 -7.99
C ILE A 108 -6.01 -21.74 -8.39
N MET A 109 -5.77 -21.50 -9.68
CA MET A 109 -5.28 -20.22 -10.17
C MET A 109 -6.34 -19.13 -10.14
N ALA A 110 -7.62 -19.44 -10.40
CA ALA A 110 -8.73 -18.51 -10.25
C ALA A 110 -8.83 -17.98 -8.81
N ILE A 111 -8.80 -18.89 -7.84
CA ILE A 111 -8.80 -18.52 -6.41
C ILE A 111 -7.52 -17.78 -6.04
N GLY A 112 -6.36 -18.27 -6.48
CA GLY A 112 -5.05 -17.67 -6.20
C GLY A 112 -4.94 -16.24 -6.68
N ARG A 113 -5.27 -15.95 -7.95
CA ARG A 113 -5.28 -14.60 -8.51
C ARG A 113 -6.26 -13.68 -7.77
N SER A 114 -7.46 -14.18 -7.44
CA SER A 114 -8.48 -13.39 -6.76
C SER A 114 -8.07 -13.03 -5.33
N ILE A 115 -7.54 -13.98 -4.57
CA ILE A 115 -7.03 -13.72 -3.21
C ILE A 115 -5.84 -12.78 -3.25
N ALA A 116 -4.88 -13.02 -4.16
CA ALA A 116 -3.73 -12.15 -4.33
C ALA A 116 -4.15 -10.71 -4.70
N PHE A 117 -5.16 -10.54 -5.57
CA PHE A 117 -5.73 -9.24 -5.89
C PHE A 117 -6.32 -8.55 -4.66
N ILE A 118 -7.11 -9.24 -3.85
CA ILE A 118 -7.69 -8.70 -2.61
C ILE A 118 -6.58 -8.27 -1.64
N ILE A 119 -5.53 -9.08 -1.48
CA ILE A 119 -4.38 -8.75 -0.62
C ILE A 119 -3.68 -7.50 -1.13
N GLY A 120 -3.35 -7.43 -2.42
CA GLY A 120 -2.71 -6.27 -3.04
C GLY A 120 -3.54 -4.99 -2.90
N ALA A 121 -4.84 -5.09 -3.19
CA ALA A 121 -5.79 -3.99 -3.01
C ALA A 121 -5.87 -3.53 -1.54
N THR A 122 -5.93 -4.47 -0.60
CA THR A 122 -5.97 -4.16 0.84
C THR A 122 -4.70 -3.45 1.30
N PHE A 123 -3.52 -3.93 0.88
CA PHE A 123 -2.25 -3.28 1.21
C PHE A 123 -2.19 -1.87 0.63
N SER A 124 -2.64 -1.67 -0.60
CA SER A 124 -2.69 -0.35 -1.23
C SER A 124 -3.65 0.61 -0.50
N ILE A 125 -4.82 0.13 -0.06
CA ILE A 125 -5.74 0.92 0.78
C ILE A 125 -5.07 1.32 2.09
N LEU A 126 -4.41 0.38 2.77
CA LEU A 126 -3.73 0.63 4.04
C LEU A 126 -2.64 1.70 3.87
N VAL A 127 -1.79 1.57 2.84
CA VAL A 127 -0.75 2.55 2.53
C VAL A 127 -1.36 3.92 2.26
N GLY A 128 -2.37 4.00 1.40
CA GLY A 128 -3.01 5.26 1.04
C GLY A 128 -3.65 5.97 2.23
N GLN A 129 -4.39 5.23 3.06
CA GLN A 129 -5.02 5.78 4.26
C GLN A 129 -4.02 6.21 5.33
N MET A 130 -3.05 5.34 5.63
CA MET A 130 -2.04 5.65 6.64
C MET A 130 -1.13 6.78 6.16
N GLY A 131 -0.77 6.81 4.87
CA GLY A 131 0.02 7.85 4.25
C GLY A 131 -0.66 9.21 4.31
N MET A 132 -1.93 9.29 3.89
CA MET A 132 -2.69 10.55 3.93
C MET A 132 -2.86 11.07 5.37
N ARG A 133 -3.24 10.21 6.30
CA ARG A 133 -3.35 10.60 7.72
C ARG A 133 -2.00 11.07 8.28
N MET A 134 -0.90 10.41 7.88
CA MET A 134 0.44 10.81 8.28
C MET A 134 0.81 12.16 7.71
N ALA A 135 0.52 12.43 6.43
CA ALA A 135 0.77 13.71 5.78
C ALA A 135 0.04 14.86 6.48
N ILE A 136 -1.24 14.68 6.84
CA ILE A 136 -2.03 15.66 7.60
C ILE A 136 -1.44 15.90 8.99
N GLN A 137 -0.98 14.85 9.66
CA GLN A 137 -0.31 14.98 10.97
C GLN A 137 1.04 15.69 10.86
N ALA A 138 1.76 15.46 9.77
CA ALA A 138 3.07 16.07 9.53
C ALA A 138 2.94 17.54 9.09
N SER A 139 1.91 17.92 8.33
CA SER A 139 1.75 19.29 7.80
C SER A 139 1.71 20.35 8.90
N VAL A 140 0.90 20.15 9.93
CA VAL A 140 0.85 21.10 11.06
C VAL A 140 2.15 21.17 11.84
N ARG A 141 2.87 20.04 11.96
CA ARG A 141 4.15 19.96 12.66
C ARG A 141 5.28 20.60 11.86
N ALA A 142 5.27 20.39 10.54
CA ALA A 142 6.20 21.06 9.63
C ALA A 142 5.98 22.58 9.63
N ALA A 143 4.72 23.04 9.61
CA ALA A 143 4.38 24.45 9.72
C ALA A 143 4.79 25.04 11.08
N SER A 144 4.61 24.28 12.18
CA SER A 144 5.08 24.70 13.50
C SER A 144 6.61 24.83 13.55
N ALA A 145 7.33 23.83 13.03
CA ALA A 145 8.79 23.83 12.99
C ALA A 145 9.37 24.93 12.10
N ALA A 146 8.69 25.28 11.00
CA ALA A 146 9.10 26.35 10.08
C ALA A 146 9.21 27.73 10.75
N ARG A 147 8.54 27.93 11.88
CA ARG A 147 8.64 29.18 12.66
C ARG A 147 9.99 29.36 13.33
N SER A 148 10.73 28.30 13.55
CA SER A 148 12.02 28.30 14.24
C SER A 148 13.18 27.83 13.36
N SER A 149 12.97 26.83 12.49
CA SER A 149 14.02 26.23 11.68
C SER A 149 13.47 25.64 10.39
N LEU A 150 14.01 26.09 9.25
CA LEU A 150 13.71 25.49 7.95
C LEU A 150 14.15 24.02 7.89
N ASN A 151 15.33 23.71 8.42
CA ASN A 151 15.87 22.34 8.42
C ASN A 151 14.97 21.38 9.21
N GLU A 152 14.44 21.81 10.34
CA GLU A 152 13.52 20.98 11.15
C GLU A 152 12.20 20.77 10.41
N SER A 153 11.65 21.80 9.78
CA SER A 153 10.45 21.70 8.96
C SER A 153 10.61 20.71 7.81
N LEU A 154 11.71 20.83 7.05
CA LEU A 154 12.05 19.90 5.98
C LEU A 154 12.24 18.47 6.48
N SER A 155 12.86 18.28 7.65
CA SER A 155 13.04 16.96 8.24
C SER A 155 11.70 16.29 8.57
N VAL A 156 10.75 17.04 9.16
CA VAL A 156 9.40 16.52 9.46
C VAL A 156 8.67 16.12 8.18
N ALA A 157 8.72 16.95 7.14
CA ALA A 157 8.10 16.66 5.85
C ALA A 157 8.74 15.42 5.19
N TYR A 158 10.07 15.34 5.18
CA TYR A 158 10.82 14.22 4.62
C TYR A 158 10.51 12.89 5.33
N TYR A 159 10.50 12.88 6.67
CA TYR A 159 10.19 11.67 7.43
C TYR A 159 8.75 11.20 7.22
N SER A 160 7.82 12.12 6.98
CA SER A 160 6.44 11.77 6.62
C SER A 160 6.35 11.07 5.26
N GLY A 161 7.10 11.55 4.26
CA GLY A 161 7.20 10.90 2.95
C GLY A 161 7.89 9.54 3.03
N THR A 162 9.02 9.47 3.75
CA THR A 162 9.77 8.23 3.98
C THR A 162 8.92 7.17 4.70
N PHE A 163 8.09 7.57 5.66
CA PHE A 163 7.12 6.66 6.30
C PHE A 163 6.24 5.95 5.27
N THR A 164 5.67 6.71 4.34
CA THR A 164 4.77 6.15 3.31
C THR A 164 5.53 5.25 2.35
N GLY A 165 6.74 5.64 1.94
CA GLY A 165 7.62 4.82 1.08
C GLY A 165 7.97 3.49 1.74
N MET A 166 8.51 3.53 2.97
CA MET A 166 8.89 2.31 3.71
C MET A 166 7.71 1.39 4.02
N LEU A 167 6.51 1.96 4.25
CA LEU A 167 5.30 1.17 4.42
C LEU A 167 4.91 0.46 3.11
N THR A 168 5.02 1.15 1.98
CA THR A 168 4.74 0.59 0.64
C THR A 168 5.70 -0.53 0.31
N ASP A 169 7.01 -0.28 0.46
CA ASP A 169 8.05 -1.26 0.17
C ASP A 169 7.93 -2.49 1.08
N GLY A 170 7.73 -2.27 2.38
CA GLY A 170 7.58 -3.35 3.35
C GLY A 170 6.38 -4.26 3.06
N LEU A 171 5.20 -3.68 2.81
CA LEU A 171 4.00 -4.46 2.48
C LEU A 171 4.09 -5.11 1.10
N GLY A 172 4.67 -4.42 0.11
CA GLY A 172 4.88 -4.96 -1.24
C GLY A 172 5.80 -6.16 -1.24
N LEU A 173 6.97 -6.04 -0.62
CA LEU A 173 7.95 -7.13 -0.49
C LEU A 173 7.37 -8.30 0.31
N LEU A 174 6.72 -8.03 1.44
CA LEU A 174 6.12 -9.06 2.27
C LEU A 174 5.04 -9.84 1.50
N GLY A 175 4.08 -9.13 0.90
CA GLY A 175 2.98 -9.75 0.16
C GLY A 175 3.46 -10.52 -1.06
N GLY A 176 4.34 -9.93 -1.87
CA GLY A 176 4.91 -10.58 -3.05
C GLY A 176 5.69 -11.84 -2.70
N THR A 177 6.55 -11.77 -1.67
CA THR A 177 7.34 -12.92 -1.24
C THR A 177 6.48 -14.05 -0.66
N VAL A 178 5.46 -13.72 0.15
CA VAL A 178 4.54 -14.73 0.71
C VAL A 178 3.77 -15.44 -0.42
N ILE A 179 3.27 -14.69 -1.41
CA ILE A 179 2.60 -15.29 -2.56
C ILE A 179 3.56 -16.18 -3.35
N PHE A 180 4.80 -15.73 -3.55
CA PHE A 180 5.82 -16.52 -4.23
C PHE A 180 6.13 -17.82 -3.47
N MET A 181 6.21 -17.78 -2.15
CA MET A 181 6.42 -18.97 -1.31
C MET A 181 5.26 -19.98 -1.35
N ILE A 182 4.02 -19.48 -1.53
CA ILE A 182 2.83 -20.34 -1.58
C ILE A 182 2.69 -21.02 -2.95
N PHE A 183 2.92 -20.27 -4.04
CA PHE A 183 2.65 -20.73 -5.41
C PHE A 183 3.88 -21.27 -6.14
N GLY A 184 5.09 -21.14 -5.56
CA GLY A 184 6.31 -21.65 -6.16
C GLY A 184 6.53 -21.16 -7.58
N LYS A 185 6.70 -22.09 -8.54
CA LYS A 185 6.89 -21.77 -9.96
C LYS A 185 5.65 -21.12 -10.61
N ALA A 186 4.46 -21.38 -10.08
CA ALA A 186 3.21 -20.76 -10.52
C ALA A 186 2.99 -19.34 -9.96
N ALA A 187 3.90 -18.83 -9.13
CA ALA A 187 3.78 -17.51 -8.50
C ALA A 187 3.56 -16.35 -9.47
N PRO A 188 4.19 -16.28 -10.66
CA PRO A 188 3.94 -15.18 -11.61
C PRO A 188 2.47 -14.98 -11.93
N ASP A 189 1.71 -16.06 -12.10
CA ASP A 189 0.28 -16.03 -12.38
C ASP A 189 -0.54 -15.44 -11.21
N ALA A 190 -0.22 -15.81 -9.97
CA ALA A 190 -0.87 -15.27 -8.79
C ALA A 190 -0.45 -13.81 -8.52
N LEU A 191 0.82 -13.49 -8.76
CA LEU A 191 1.39 -12.14 -8.58
C LEU A 191 0.78 -11.11 -9.55
N LEU A 192 0.30 -11.53 -10.73
CA LEU A 192 -0.50 -10.67 -11.60
C LEU A 192 -1.72 -10.10 -10.86
N GLY A 193 -2.42 -10.94 -10.09
CA GLY A 193 -3.54 -10.48 -9.25
C GLY A 193 -3.07 -9.47 -8.20
N PHE A 194 -2.02 -9.78 -7.46
CA PHE A 194 -1.47 -8.92 -6.41
C PHE A 194 -1.03 -7.55 -6.95
N GLY A 195 -0.25 -7.55 -8.03
CA GLY A 195 0.22 -6.32 -8.66
C GLY A 195 -0.93 -5.48 -9.21
N PHE A 196 -1.91 -6.12 -9.88
CA PHE A 196 -3.08 -5.42 -10.40
C PHE A 196 -3.94 -4.80 -9.28
N GLY A 197 -4.17 -5.53 -8.17
CA GLY A 197 -4.89 -5.00 -7.02
C GLY A 197 -4.21 -3.80 -6.39
N GLY A 198 -2.89 -3.89 -6.19
CA GLY A 198 -2.09 -2.80 -5.64
C GLY A 198 -2.09 -1.55 -6.53
N THR A 199 -1.81 -1.72 -7.82
CA THR A 199 -1.69 -0.62 -8.79
C THR A 199 -3.03 0.05 -9.09
N LEU A 200 -4.10 -0.71 -9.23
CA LEU A 200 -5.44 -0.17 -9.50
C LEU A 200 -5.92 0.71 -8.35
N VAL A 201 -5.82 0.24 -7.12
CA VAL A 201 -6.21 1.02 -5.95
C VAL A 201 -5.32 2.25 -5.79
N ALA A 202 -4.01 2.11 -6.00
CA ALA A 202 -3.08 3.24 -5.98
C ALA A 202 -3.44 4.30 -7.03
N LEU A 203 -3.87 3.89 -8.23
CA LEU A 203 -4.35 4.81 -9.28
C LEU A 203 -5.58 5.59 -8.81
N PHE A 204 -6.59 4.91 -8.27
CA PHE A 204 -7.79 5.57 -7.74
C PHE A 204 -7.47 6.54 -6.60
N MET A 205 -6.58 6.13 -5.67
CA MET A 205 -6.15 6.98 -4.56
C MET A 205 -5.39 8.22 -5.06
N ARG A 206 -4.52 8.06 -6.09
CA ARG A 206 -3.76 9.16 -6.68
C ARG A 206 -4.66 10.16 -7.39
N VAL A 207 -5.58 9.69 -8.25
CA VAL A 207 -6.52 10.56 -8.97
C VAL A 207 -7.43 11.28 -7.98
N GLY A 208 -7.98 10.57 -7.02
CA GLY A 208 -8.82 11.15 -6.00
C GLY A 208 -8.08 12.15 -5.11
N GLY A 209 -6.84 11.86 -4.72
CA GLY A 209 -5.98 12.78 -3.97
C GLY A 209 -5.71 14.07 -4.77
N GLY A 210 -5.48 13.97 -6.07
CA GLY A 210 -5.32 15.13 -6.96
C GLY A 210 -6.58 16.02 -7.02
N ILE A 211 -7.77 15.43 -7.03
CA ILE A 211 -9.04 16.17 -6.96
C ILE A 211 -9.16 16.90 -5.62
N TYR A 212 -8.81 16.24 -4.51
CA TYR A 212 -8.86 16.83 -3.17
C TYR A 212 -7.92 18.03 -3.03
N THR A 213 -6.67 17.91 -3.51
CA THR A 213 -5.69 18.99 -3.44
C THR A 213 -6.10 20.17 -4.33
N LYS A 214 -6.67 19.92 -5.52
CA LYS A 214 -7.18 21.00 -6.37
C LYS A 214 -8.38 21.71 -5.76
N ALA A 215 -9.26 21.01 -5.08
CA ALA A 215 -10.35 21.65 -4.35
C ALA A 215 -9.82 22.56 -3.22
N ALA A 216 -8.73 22.17 -2.55
CA ALA A 216 -8.07 22.98 -1.54
C ALA A 216 -7.45 24.25 -2.15
N ASP A 217 -6.73 24.14 -3.28
CA ASP A 217 -6.14 25.26 -4.00
C ASP A 217 -7.22 26.29 -4.39
N VAL A 218 -8.36 25.84 -4.95
CA VAL A 218 -9.48 26.72 -5.32
C VAL A 218 -10.08 27.43 -4.10
N GLY A 219 -10.20 26.72 -2.97
CA GLY A 219 -10.68 27.30 -1.72
C GLY A 219 -9.72 28.37 -1.16
N GLU A 220 -8.41 28.18 -1.30
CA GLU A 220 -7.41 29.16 -0.89
C GLU A 220 -7.43 30.42 -1.75
N ILE A 221 -7.53 30.28 -3.08
CA ILE A 221 -7.69 31.41 -4.01
C ILE A 221 -8.95 32.22 -3.67
N GLY A 222 -10.05 31.54 -3.39
CA GLY A 222 -11.30 32.21 -3.00
C GLY A 222 -11.17 33.05 -1.72
N ARG A 223 -10.37 32.59 -0.75
CA ARG A 223 -10.07 33.34 0.48
C ARG A 223 -9.15 34.55 0.26
N ALA A 224 -8.25 34.48 -0.71
CA ALA A 224 -7.31 35.57 -0.99
C ALA A 224 -7.98 36.79 -1.66
N HIS A 225 -9.21 36.63 -2.19
CA HIS A 225 -9.97 37.65 -2.87
C HIS A 225 -11.11 38.25 -2.02
N VAL A 226 -11.27 37.81 -0.78
CA VAL A 226 -12.24 38.32 0.21
C VAL A 226 -11.50 39.05 1.32
#